data_cbc3949eec7a39a6b4a7bcbfcd050258
#
_entry.id   cbc3949eec7a39a6b4a7bcbfcd050258
#
_cell.length_a   1.000
_cell.length_b   1.000
_cell.length_c   1.000
_cell.angle_alpha   90.00
_cell.angle_beta   90.00
_cell.angle_gamma   90.00
#
_symmetry.space_group_name_H-M   'P 1'
#
loop_
_entity.id
_entity.type
_entity.pdbx_description
1 polymer ?
#
loop_
_entity_poly.entity_id
_entity_poly.type
_entity_poly.pdbx_seq_one_letter_code
_entity_poly.pdbx_strand_id
1 'polypeptide(L)'
;MKRIAISMMFAVLSGQQGSALADPERRHNPHHAVSGGPLLVACENLAATTTLPNTIITSSTSVPAGRLTLAGQSIAAHCRVLGKMFERISPVDGKTYSIGFEMRLPLDWNGRFFYQANGGTDGNVVTATGNTSGGGPLTSALLQGFAVISSDAGHNAAQNPTFGIDPQARLDYGYQAVGKLTPMAKALISAAYGKRPERSYIGGCSNGGRHTMVAAARYPDQYDGFLVGSPGFNLPKAAIASMYGGQQYAPFAVPGATIPAGPFAGLPDLSGAFTPAERRLLSDRVLAKCDALDGVADGLVQDRRACQRVFDIDHDVPTCAGARDGTCLSAGQKVAIGNIFAGPKDAAGRPIYASFPYDAGHGANGTIFWEFIAPVILDPGAVGFIFKTPPENPATFNPPAFTFSADINLLAQQIFATNSTYTESGMSFMTPPHPTDLNGVRRRDGRILVYHGISDPIFSANDTISWFRRLKGNDDRDDHDRRSQEGKDDRDDHDRHGHDEDDRDFGSRGGTFARLFLVPSMNHCSGGPATDQFDMLGALVRWVEEGDAPEQVTATVRGPGNVGGVNAEVPAGWSADRTRPLCPYPSIAEYRGGDVERAASFVCR
;
A
#
# COMPACT_ATOMS: atom_id res chain seq x y z
N MET A 1 41.89 21.02 -60.93
CA MET A 1 41.79 20.51 -59.56
C MET A 1 40.45 20.94 -58.95
N LYS A 2 39.43 20.08 -59.06
CA LYS A 2 38.09 20.37 -58.59
C LYS A 2 37.90 19.62 -57.29
N ARG A 3 37.56 20.35 -56.20
CA ARG A 3 37.18 19.79 -54.90
C ARG A 3 35.70 19.41 -54.99
N ILE A 4 35.40 18.14 -54.74
CA ILE A 4 34.05 17.64 -54.58
C ILE A 4 33.77 17.62 -53.08
N ALA A 5 32.75 18.38 -52.64
CA ALA A 5 32.24 18.36 -51.30
C ALA A 5 31.10 17.32 -51.24
N ILE A 6 31.23 16.31 -50.38
CA ILE A 6 30.20 15.34 -50.09
C ILE A 6 29.45 15.83 -48.86
N SER A 7 28.19 16.27 -49.05
CA SER A 7 27.23 16.55 -47.93
C SER A 7 26.66 15.23 -47.42
N MET A 8 26.99 14.88 -46.19
CA MET A 8 26.24 13.82 -45.47
C MET A 8 24.98 14.41 -44.87
N MET A 9 23.88 13.97 -45.37
CA MET A 9 22.55 14.24 -44.84
C MET A 9 22.25 13.25 -43.70
N PHE A 10 22.26 13.72 -42.44
CA PHE A 10 21.76 12.96 -41.30
C PHE A 10 20.24 12.97 -41.32
N ALA A 11 19.65 11.82 -41.61
CA ALA A 11 18.24 11.59 -41.41
C ALA A 11 17.98 11.38 -39.91
N VAL A 12 17.35 12.35 -39.26
CA VAL A 12 16.80 12.20 -37.90
C VAL A 12 15.53 11.41 -38.02
N LEU A 13 15.59 10.13 -37.64
CA LEU A 13 14.39 9.31 -37.40
C LEU A 13 13.78 9.77 -36.09
N SER A 14 12.77 10.63 -36.15
CA SER A 14 11.87 10.91 -35.05
C SER A 14 11.00 9.68 -34.83
N GLY A 15 11.30 8.92 -33.78
CA GLY A 15 10.45 7.85 -33.29
C GLY A 15 9.10 8.46 -32.83
N GLN A 16 8.05 8.25 -33.61
CA GLN A 16 6.69 8.49 -33.15
C GLN A 16 6.38 7.50 -32.03
N GLN A 17 6.35 7.99 -30.80
CA GLN A 17 5.67 7.32 -29.70
C GLN A 17 4.19 7.26 -30.08
N GLY A 18 3.70 6.04 -30.34
CA GLY A 18 2.29 5.80 -30.58
C GLY A 18 1.47 6.21 -29.36
N SER A 19 0.85 7.37 -29.43
CA SER A 19 -0.19 7.78 -28.51
C SER A 19 -1.31 6.77 -28.62
N ALA A 20 -1.55 5.97 -27.58
CA ALA A 20 -2.77 5.20 -27.44
C ALA A 20 -3.95 6.19 -27.53
N LEU A 21 -4.77 6.02 -28.57
CA LEU A 21 -5.97 6.84 -28.78
C LEU A 21 -6.85 6.72 -27.54
N ALA A 22 -6.89 7.76 -26.73
CA ALA A 22 -7.89 7.92 -25.69
C ALA A 22 -9.25 8.04 -26.39
N ASP A 23 -10.19 7.20 -25.97
CA ASP A 23 -11.59 7.26 -26.44
C ASP A 23 -12.24 8.52 -25.85
N PRO A 24 -12.62 9.54 -26.65
CA PRO A 24 -13.00 10.86 -26.13
C PRO A 24 -14.42 10.93 -25.54
N GLU A 25 -15.25 9.89 -25.64
CA GLU A 25 -16.67 10.04 -25.31
C GLU A 25 -17.26 8.87 -24.50
N ARG A 26 -16.76 8.64 -23.28
CA ARG A 26 -17.59 7.98 -22.26
C ARG A 26 -17.92 8.99 -21.15
N ARG A 27 -19.02 9.72 -21.33
CA ARG A 27 -19.72 10.32 -20.19
C ARG A 27 -20.27 9.17 -19.36
N HIS A 28 -19.76 8.98 -18.15
CA HIS A 28 -20.29 8.00 -17.22
C HIS A 28 -21.77 8.29 -16.96
N ASN A 29 -22.62 7.35 -17.33
CA ASN A 29 -23.99 7.28 -16.82
C ASN A 29 -23.93 6.36 -15.58
N PRO A 30 -24.01 6.87 -14.36
CA PRO A 30 -23.84 6.09 -13.12
C PRO A 30 -24.93 5.02 -12.91
N HIS A 31 -25.99 5.04 -13.68
CA HIS A 31 -27.12 4.10 -13.54
C HIS A 31 -27.13 2.98 -14.60
N HIS A 32 -26.07 2.80 -15.38
CA HIS A 32 -26.03 1.69 -16.33
C HIS A 32 -25.52 0.43 -15.63
N ALA A 33 -26.38 -0.60 -15.52
CA ALA A 33 -25.99 -1.89 -14.96
C ALA A 33 -24.83 -2.50 -15.76
N VAL A 34 -23.71 -2.82 -15.08
CA VAL A 34 -22.55 -3.46 -15.68
C VAL A 34 -22.93 -4.85 -16.16
N SER A 35 -22.68 -5.16 -17.41
CA SER A 35 -23.06 -6.43 -18.02
C SER A 35 -21.82 -7.21 -18.47
N GLY A 36 -21.74 -8.48 -18.10
CA GLY A 36 -20.73 -9.43 -18.53
C GLY A 36 -21.19 -10.29 -19.69
N GLY A 37 -20.77 -11.52 -19.69
CA GLY A 37 -21.15 -12.53 -20.68
C GLY A 37 -20.32 -13.80 -20.54
N PRO A 38 -20.73 -14.85 -21.27
CA PRO A 38 -20.01 -16.11 -21.25
C PRO A 38 -18.66 -16.01 -21.98
N LEU A 39 -17.74 -16.89 -21.61
CA LEU A 39 -16.48 -17.08 -22.33
C LEU A 39 -16.80 -17.59 -23.76
N LEU A 40 -16.38 -16.84 -24.79
CA LEU A 40 -16.69 -17.17 -26.18
C LEU A 40 -15.68 -18.12 -26.83
N VAL A 41 -14.46 -18.19 -26.28
CA VAL A 41 -13.37 -19.05 -26.75
C VAL A 41 -13.13 -20.14 -25.70
N ALA A 42 -13.04 -21.39 -26.13
CA ALA A 42 -12.67 -22.47 -25.21
C ALA A 42 -11.33 -22.14 -24.54
N CYS A 43 -11.25 -22.31 -23.23
CA CYS A 43 -10.10 -21.89 -22.42
C CYS A 43 -8.78 -22.43 -22.99
N GLU A 44 -8.76 -23.71 -23.34
CA GLU A 44 -7.57 -24.40 -23.85
C GLU A 44 -7.05 -23.84 -25.18
N ASN A 45 -7.92 -23.15 -25.92
CA ASN A 45 -7.59 -22.56 -27.22
C ASN A 45 -7.03 -21.15 -27.09
N LEU A 46 -7.23 -20.44 -25.96
CA LEU A 46 -6.81 -19.04 -25.80
C LEU A 46 -5.33 -18.84 -26.07
N ALA A 47 -4.46 -19.75 -25.59
CA ALA A 47 -3.02 -19.65 -25.81
C ALA A 47 -2.63 -19.78 -27.30
N ALA A 48 -3.37 -20.57 -28.07
CA ALA A 48 -3.09 -20.80 -29.49
C ALA A 48 -3.73 -19.77 -30.43
N THR A 49 -4.87 -19.19 -30.03
CA THR A 49 -5.67 -18.30 -30.89
C THR A 49 -5.49 -16.82 -30.61
N THR A 50 -4.84 -16.46 -29.48
CA THR A 50 -4.69 -15.07 -29.07
C THR A 50 -3.23 -14.62 -29.21
N THR A 51 -2.98 -13.67 -30.10
CA THR A 51 -1.66 -13.03 -30.24
C THR A 51 -1.74 -11.61 -29.70
N LEU A 52 -0.89 -11.30 -28.73
CA LEU A 52 -0.80 -9.99 -28.07
C LEU A 52 0.63 -9.43 -28.18
N PRO A 53 0.80 -8.11 -28.38
CA PRO A 53 2.12 -7.51 -28.51
C PRO A 53 3.01 -7.80 -27.30
N ASN A 54 4.27 -8.15 -27.55
CA ASN A 54 5.30 -8.41 -26.53
C ASN A 54 4.88 -9.44 -25.46
N THR A 55 3.95 -10.34 -25.78
CA THR A 55 3.33 -11.28 -24.82
C THR A 55 3.45 -12.71 -25.32
N ILE A 56 3.84 -13.60 -24.43
CA ILE A 56 3.83 -15.04 -24.63
C ILE A 56 2.83 -15.62 -23.63
N ILE A 57 1.71 -16.16 -24.11
CA ILE A 57 0.83 -16.98 -23.26
C ILE A 57 1.44 -18.37 -23.21
N THR A 58 1.84 -18.80 -22.02
CA THR A 58 2.53 -20.10 -21.81
C THR A 58 1.56 -21.24 -21.57
N SER A 59 0.38 -20.96 -21.04
CA SER A 59 -0.69 -21.96 -20.89
C SER A 59 -2.04 -21.28 -20.68
N SER A 60 -3.11 -22.00 -21.08
CA SER A 60 -4.48 -21.69 -20.70
C SER A 60 -5.19 -23.01 -20.31
N THR A 61 -5.85 -23.03 -19.13
CA THR A 61 -6.37 -24.25 -18.54
C THR A 61 -7.68 -23.99 -17.81
N SER A 62 -8.70 -24.79 -18.11
CA SER A 62 -9.98 -24.74 -17.38
C SER A 62 -9.82 -25.17 -15.94
N VAL A 63 -10.43 -24.41 -15.04
CA VAL A 63 -10.49 -24.70 -13.60
C VAL A 63 -11.96 -24.90 -13.22
N PRO A 64 -12.38 -26.13 -12.88
CA PRO A 64 -13.76 -26.42 -12.50
C PRO A 64 -14.19 -25.65 -11.24
N ALA A 65 -15.50 -25.40 -11.11
CA ALA A 65 -16.07 -24.80 -9.90
C ALA A 65 -15.68 -25.61 -8.65
N GLY A 66 -15.33 -24.92 -7.57
CA GLY A 66 -14.92 -25.51 -6.30
C GLY A 66 -13.51 -26.09 -6.27
N ARG A 67 -12.79 -26.16 -7.39
CA ARG A 67 -11.37 -26.59 -7.41
C ARG A 67 -10.46 -25.56 -6.73
N LEU A 68 -10.82 -24.29 -6.81
CA LEU A 68 -10.21 -23.22 -6.04
C LEU A 68 -11.23 -22.76 -4.99
N THR A 69 -10.79 -22.63 -3.75
CA THR A 69 -11.59 -22.12 -2.65
C THR A 69 -10.88 -20.94 -1.99
N LEU A 70 -11.63 -20.00 -1.46
CA LEU A 70 -11.13 -18.87 -0.69
C LEU A 70 -11.96 -18.75 0.59
N ALA A 71 -11.29 -18.86 1.76
CA ALA A 71 -11.97 -18.83 3.06
C ALA A 71 -13.19 -19.79 3.13
N GLY A 72 -13.02 -21.01 2.62
CA GLY A 72 -14.08 -22.02 2.57
C GLY A 72 -15.16 -21.80 1.50
N GLN A 73 -15.16 -20.69 0.78
CA GLN A 73 -16.10 -20.42 -0.31
C GLN A 73 -15.55 -20.95 -1.64
N SER A 74 -16.41 -21.65 -2.40
CA SER A 74 -16.06 -22.17 -3.72
C SER A 74 -16.04 -21.06 -4.77
N ILE A 75 -14.94 -20.96 -5.49
CA ILE A 75 -14.85 -20.06 -6.65
C ILE A 75 -15.51 -20.74 -7.87
N ALA A 76 -16.26 -19.97 -8.64
CA ALA A 76 -16.92 -20.44 -9.86
C ALA A 76 -15.91 -20.96 -10.91
N ALA A 77 -16.40 -21.73 -11.88
CA ALA A 77 -15.58 -22.23 -12.98
C ALA A 77 -14.97 -21.05 -13.77
N HIS A 78 -13.67 -21.17 -14.09
CA HIS A 78 -12.92 -20.09 -14.75
C HIS A 78 -11.77 -20.64 -15.59
N CYS A 79 -11.28 -19.83 -16.52
CA CYS A 79 -10.07 -20.10 -17.29
C CYS A 79 -8.87 -19.48 -16.59
N ARG A 80 -7.81 -20.26 -16.30
CA ARG A 80 -6.52 -19.77 -15.84
C ARG A 80 -5.58 -19.61 -17.03
N VAL A 81 -5.07 -18.41 -17.24
CA VAL A 81 -4.07 -18.08 -18.26
C VAL A 81 -2.78 -17.67 -17.57
N LEU A 82 -1.66 -18.31 -17.97
CA LEU A 82 -0.31 -17.95 -17.54
C LEU A 82 0.46 -17.38 -18.72
N GLY A 83 1.31 -16.41 -18.46
CA GLY A 83 2.14 -15.82 -19.49
C GLY A 83 3.22 -14.91 -18.97
N LYS A 84 3.96 -14.34 -19.89
CA LYS A 84 5.00 -13.35 -19.63
C LYS A 84 5.04 -12.29 -20.72
N MET A 85 5.48 -11.09 -20.36
CA MET A 85 5.65 -9.96 -21.27
C MET A 85 7.09 -9.44 -21.23
N PHE A 86 7.52 -8.85 -22.36
CA PHE A 86 8.79 -8.14 -22.47
C PHE A 86 10.00 -8.94 -21.97
N GLU A 87 10.07 -10.22 -22.32
CA GLU A 87 11.24 -11.04 -21.99
C GLU A 87 12.50 -10.48 -22.66
N ARG A 88 13.56 -10.31 -21.88
CA ARG A 88 14.82 -9.72 -22.31
C ARG A 88 15.99 -10.24 -21.48
N ILE A 89 17.20 -10.12 -22.03
CA ILE A 89 18.45 -10.32 -21.28
C ILE A 89 18.94 -8.93 -20.86
N SER A 90 19.25 -8.77 -19.57
CA SER A 90 19.83 -7.54 -19.03
C SER A 90 21.25 -7.33 -19.56
N PRO A 91 21.59 -6.13 -20.09
CA PRO A 91 22.96 -5.80 -20.46
C PRO A 91 23.86 -5.51 -19.25
N VAL A 92 23.29 -5.40 -18.04
CA VAL A 92 24.05 -5.04 -16.83
C VAL A 92 24.51 -6.27 -16.06
N ASP A 93 23.63 -7.28 -15.88
CA ASP A 93 23.92 -8.47 -15.07
C ASP A 93 23.80 -9.79 -15.85
N GLY A 94 23.42 -9.75 -17.14
CA GLY A 94 23.28 -10.90 -18.03
C GLY A 94 22.09 -11.82 -17.70
N LYS A 95 21.24 -11.47 -16.73
CA LYS A 95 20.08 -12.27 -16.34
C LYS A 95 18.89 -12.03 -17.25
N THR A 96 18.02 -13.02 -17.36
CA THR A 96 16.74 -12.89 -18.07
C THR A 96 15.70 -12.29 -17.14
N TYR A 97 15.03 -11.23 -17.63
CA TYR A 97 13.90 -10.56 -16.99
C TYR A 97 12.67 -10.63 -17.88
N SER A 98 11.50 -10.74 -17.27
CA SER A 98 10.19 -10.63 -17.93
C SER A 98 9.14 -10.24 -16.89
N ILE A 99 8.02 -9.73 -17.35
CA ILE A 99 6.85 -9.48 -16.49
C ILE A 99 5.96 -10.73 -16.57
N GLY A 100 6.08 -11.61 -15.58
CA GLY A 100 5.23 -12.79 -15.43
C GLY A 100 3.83 -12.41 -14.95
N PHE A 101 2.80 -13.13 -15.42
CA PHE A 101 1.43 -12.92 -14.98
C PHE A 101 0.61 -14.20 -14.92
N GLU A 102 -0.40 -14.19 -14.04
CA GLU A 102 -1.54 -15.09 -14.04
C GLU A 102 -2.81 -14.26 -14.24
N MET A 103 -3.69 -14.73 -15.14
CA MET A 103 -5.01 -14.15 -15.32
C MET A 103 -6.09 -15.20 -15.16
N ARG A 104 -7.18 -14.87 -14.46
CA ARG A 104 -8.34 -15.74 -14.27
C ARG A 104 -9.57 -15.08 -14.86
N LEU A 105 -10.20 -15.81 -15.77
CA LEU A 105 -11.34 -15.38 -16.58
C LEU A 105 -12.56 -16.25 -16.21
N PRO A 106 -13.56 -15.74 -15.45
CA PRO A 106 -14.77 -16.50 -15.14
C PRO A 106 -15.48 -17.01 -16.39
N LEU A 107 -16.06 -18.22 -16.37
CA LEU A 107 -16.86 -18.70 -17.51
C LEU A 107 -18.12 -17.85 -17.71
N ASP A 108 -18.66 -17.34 -16.61
CA ASP A 108 -19.75 -16.36 -16.60
C ASP A 108 -19.22 -15.06 -15.97
N TRP A 109 -18.72 -14.19 -16.83
CA TRP A 109 -18.05 -12.96 -16.42
C TRP A 109 -19.05 -11.83 -16.18
N ASN A 110 -18.85 -11.06 -15.11
CA ASN A 110 -19.75 -9.97 -14.73
C ASN A 110 -19.47 -8.60 -15.40
N GLY A 111 -18.54 -8.51 -16.37
CA GLY A 111 -18.20 -7.25 -17.04
C GLY A 111 -17.11 -6.42 -16.38
N ARG A 112 -16.57 -6.86 -15.24
CA ARG A 112 -15.58 -6.11 -14.44
C ARG A 112 -14.18 -6.72 -14.56
N PHE A 113 -13.18 -5.86 -14.51
CA PHE A 113 -11.77 -6.23 -14.46
C PHE A 113 -11.13 -5.76 -13.15
N PHE A 114 -10.28 -6.59 -12.56
CA PHE A 114 -9.51 -6.24 -11.37
C PHE A 114 -8.03 -6.56 -11.55
N TYR A 115 -7.16 -5.58 -11.33
CA TYR A 115 -5.72 -5.75 -11.23
C TYR A 115 -5.37 -5.96 -9.75
N GLN A 116 -4.97 -7.19 -9.39
CA GLN A 116 -4.45 -7.52 -8.06
C GLN A 116 -3.00 -7.05 -7.98
N ALA A 117 -2.76 -5.97 -7.26
CA ALA A 117 -1.43 -5.44 -7.00
C ALA A 117 -0.83 -6.13 -5.76
N ASN A 118 0.32 -6.79 -5.94
CA ASN A 118 0.95 -7.58 -4.89
C ASN A 118 1.83 -6.72 -3.97
N GLY A 119 2.25 -7.29 -2.83
CA GLY A 119 3.01 -6.62 -1.80
C GLY A 119 4.50 -7.02 -1.76
N GLY A 120 5.21 -6.52 -0.76
CA GLY A 120 6.64 -6.78 -0.56
C GLY A 120 7.49 -6.21 -1.68
N THR A 121 8.54 -6.93 -2.05
CA THR A 121 9.38 -6.61 -3.22
C THR A 121 8.89 -7.28 -4.50
N ASP A 122 7.64 -7.76 -4.53
CA ASP A 122 7.08 -8.57 -5.63
C ASP A 122 7.95 -9.81 -5.96
N GLY A 123 8.07 -10.20 -7.22
CA GLY A 123 8.89 -11.33 -7.65
C GLY A 123 8.14 -12.67 -7.72
N ASN A 124 6.89 -12.72 -7.29
CA ASN A 124 6.03 -13.90 -7.40
C ASN A 124 4.72 -13.55 -8.11
N VAL A 125 4.33 -14.39 -9.05
CA VAL A 125 2.99 -14.35 -9.60
C VAL A 125 2.04 -15.00 -8.59
N VAL A 126 1.45 -14.19 -7.72
CA VAL A 126 0.48 -14.66 -6.73
C VAL A 126 -0.81 -15.07 -7.43
N THR A 127 -1.49 -16.11 -6.92
CA THR A 127 -2.77 -16.56 -7.47
C THR A 127 -3.75 -15.39 -7.64
N ALA A 128 -4.24 -15.19 -8.87
CA ALA A 128 -5.09 -14.06 -9.25
C ALA A 128 -6.52 -14.24 -8.74
N THR A 129 -6.73 -14.15 -7.44
CA THR A 129 -8.05 -14.22 -6.80
C THR A 129 -8.72 -12.85 -6.65
N GLY A 130 -7.96 -11.77 -6.79
CA GLY A 130 -8.43 -10.43 -6.49
C GLY A 130 -8.45 -10.11 -4.99
N ASN A 131 -7.72 -10.87 -4.18
CA ASN A 131 -7.49 -10.55 -2.78
C ASN A 131 -6.47 -9.42 -2.67
N THR A 132 -6.80 -8.40 -1.88
CA THR A 132 -5.95 -7.22 -1.68
C THR A 132 -4.97 -7.36 -0.50
N SER A 133 -4.92 -8.52 0.14
CA SER A 133 -4.12 -8.80 1.35
C SER A 133 -4.49 -7.96 2.58
N GLY A 134 -5.60 -7.24 2.54
CA GLY A 134 -6.11 -6.43 3.64
C GLY A 134 -7.62 -6.52 3.75
N GLY A 135 -8.17 -6.29 4.95
CA GLY A 135 -9.60 -6.41 5.20
C GLY A 135 -10.11 -7.84 5.31
N GLY A 136 -9.22 -8.83 5.36
CA GLY A 136 -9.55 -10.25 5.41
C GLY A 136 -9.82 -10.88 4.04
N PRO A 137 -9.87 -12.22 3.96
CA PRO A 137 -9.93 -12.95 2.69
C PRO A 137 -11.36 -13.17 2.16
N LEU A 138 -12.41 -12.73 2.86
CA LEU A 138 -13.80 -13.03 2.50
C LEU A 138 -14.26 -12.33 1.23
N THR A 139 -13.65 -11.21 0.87
CA THR A 139 -13.98 -10.42 -0.32
C THR A 139 -12.85 -10.49 -1.33
N SER A 140 -13.09 -11.18 -2.44
CA SER A 140 -12.16 -11.21 -3.57
C SER A 140 -12.89 -10.90 -4.86
N ALA A 141 -12.19 -10.26 -5.79
CA ALA A 141 -12.78 -9.88 -7.06
C ALA A 141 -13.19 -11.12 -7.90
N LEU A 142 -12.39 -12.18 -7.91
CA LEU A 142 -12.71 -13.42 -8.63
C LEU A 142 -13.96 -14.11 -8.06
N LEU A 143 -14.12 -14.13 -6.73
CA LEU A 143 -15.31 -14.68 -6.08
C LEU A 143 -16.58 -13.92 -6.49
N GLN A 144 -16.43 -12.62 -6.76
CA GLN A 144 -17.51 -11.74 -7.25
C GLN A 144 -17.70 -11.80 -8.78
N GLY A 145 -16.97 -12.65 -9.52
CA GLY A 145 -17.12 -12.82 -10.96
C GLY A 145 -16.32 -11.84 -11.84
N PHE A 146 -15.33 -11.15 -11.30
CA PHE A 146 -14.43 -10.30 -12.06
C PHE A 146 -13.40 -11.12 -12.84
N ALA A 147 -12.95 -10.65 -13.99
CA ALA A 147 -11.69 -11.07 -14.58
C ALA A 147 -10.54 -10.45 -13.79
N VAL A 148 -9.57 -11.27 -13.37
CA VAL A 148 -8.51 -10.84 -12.45
C VAL A 148 -7.14 -11.12 -13.05
N ILE A 149 -6.20 -10.17 -12.92
CA ILE A 149 -4.77 -10.37 -13.23
C ILE A 149 -3.92 -10.15 -11.97
N SER A 150 -2.83 -10.91 -11.86
CA SER A 150 -1.76 -10.78 -10.87
C SER A 150 -0.40 -10.91 -11.56
N SER A 151 0.66 -10.34 -11.00
CA SER A 151 1.98 -10.25 -11.63
C SER A 151 3.12 -10.33 -10.62
N ASP A 152 4.33 -10.68 -11.12
CA ASP A 152 5.61 -10.59 -10.40
C ASP A 152 6.28 -9.22 -10.50
N ALA A 153 5.66 -8.27 -11.20
CA ALA A 153 6.17 -6.91 -11.41
C ALA A 153 7.55 -6.84 -12.13
N GLY A 154 7.91 -7.83 -12.94
CA GLY A 154 9.06 -7.75 -13.86
C GLY A 154 10.33 -8.47 -13.43
N HIS A 155 10.28 -9.27 -12.37
CA HIS A 155 11.38 -10.11 -11.93
C HIS A 155 10.84 -11.32 -11.15
N ASN A 156 11.64 -12.38 -10.97
CA ASN A 156 11.25 -13.54 -10.18
C ASN A 156 11.84 -13.49 -8.75
N ALA A 157 11.29 -14.31 -7.85
CA ALA A 157 11.68 -14.33 -6.44
C ALA A 157 13.18 -14.57 -6.20
N ALA A 158 13.85 -15.38 -7.05
CA ALA A 158 15.28 -15.64 -6.93
C ALA A 158 16.15 -14.44 -7.29
N GLN A 159 15.58 -13.43 -7.95
CA GLN A 159 16.25 -12.18 -8.28
C GLN A 159 16.13 -11.11 -7.17
N ASN A 160 15.28 -11.35 -6.17
CA ASN A 160 15.14 -10.43 -5.04
C ASN A 160 16.37 -10.44 -4.12
N PRO A 161 16.82 -9.28 -3.59
CA PRO A 161 16.49 -7.91 -4.02
C PRO A 161 17.43 -7.41 -5.15
N THR A 162 18.33 -8.26 -5.65
CA THR A 162 19.38 -7.89 -6.62
C THR A 162 18.86 -7.53 -8.01
N PHE A 163 17.58 -7.75 -8.31
CA PHE A 163 16.96 -7.25 -9.55
C PHE A 163 17.13 -5.74 -9.72
N GLY A 164 17.25 -5.02 -8.59
CA GLY A 164 17.48 -3.58 -8.58
C GLY A 164 18.80 -3.13 -9.21
N ILE A 165 19.70 -4.05 -9.58
CA ILE A 165 20.90 -3.74 -10.38
C ILE A 165 20.53 -3.49 -11.85
N ASP A 166 19.45 -4.10 -12.35
CA ASP A 166 18.95 -3.84 -13.69
C ASP A 166 18.05 -2.58 -13.70
N PRO A 167 18.40 -1.53 -14.46
CA PRO A 167 17.65 -0.27 -14.49
C PRO A 167 16.19 -0.47 -14.94
N GLN A 168 15.95 -1.35 -15.92
CA GLN A 168 14.61 -1.58 -16.43
C GLN A 168 13.74 -2.37 -15.42
N ALA A 169 14.31 -3.33 -14.69
CA ALA A 169 13.58 -4.06 -13.66
C ALA A 169 13.17 -3.14 -12.51
N ARG A 170 13.97 -2.13 -12.14
CA ARG A 170 13.54 -1.06 -11.22
C ARG A 170 12.29 -0.35 -11.69
N LEU A 171 12.24 0.03 -12.97
CA LEU A 171 11.11 0.75 -13.55
C LEU A 171 9.87 -0.14 -13.68
N ASP A 172 10.06 -1.42 -14.04
CA ASP A 172 8.96 -2.40 -14.07
C ASP A 172 8.35 -2.58 -12.67
N TYR A 173 9.19 -2.80 -11.66
CA TYR A 173 8.77 -2.87 -10.25
C TYR A 173 8.14 -1.55 -9.78
N GLY A 174 8.68 -0.42 -10.17
CA GLY A 174 8.19 0.90 -9.78
C GLY A 174 6.79 1.19 -10.30
N TYR A 175 6.60 1.09 -11.61
CA TYR A 175 5.33 1.50 -12.24
C TYR A 175 5.05 0.88 -13.61
N GLN A 176 6.09 0.46 -14.37
CA GLN A 176 5.89 0.12 -15.79
C GLN A 176 5.19 -1.23 -15.96
N ALA A 177 5.34 -2.19 -15.02
CA ALA A 177 4.62 -3.46 -15.11
C ALA A 177 3.10 -3.24 -15.11
N VAL A 178 2.57 -2.39 -14.23
CA VAL A 178 1.14 -2.04 -14.22
C VAL A 178 0.72 -1.42 -15.55
N GLY A 179 1.50 -0.46 -16.08
CA GLY A 179 1.20 0.22 -17.33
C GLY A 179 1.23 -0.69 -18.56
N LYS A 180 2.12 -1.71 -18.56
CA LYS A 180 2.26 -2.68 -19.65
C LYS A 180 1.19 -3.78 -19.59
N LEU A 181 0.91 -4.32 -18.39
CA LEU A 181 -0.01 -5.43 -18.20
C LEU A 181 -1.47 -5.00 -18.35
N THR A 182 -1.86 -3.81 -17.93
CA THR A 182 -3.27 -3.38 -17.95
C THR A 182 -3.88 -3.36 -19.35
N PRO A 183 -3.28 -2.72 -20.38
CA PRO A 183 -3.82 -2.78 -21.73
C PRO A 183 -3.78 -4.20 -22.32
N MET A 184 -2.77 -5.00 -22.00
CA MET A 184 -2.69 -6.41 -22.41
C MET A 184 -3.84 -7.23 -21.82
N ALA A 185 -4.10 -7.10 -20.51
CA ALA A 185 -5.20 -7.79 -19.83
C ALA A 185 -6.57 -7.42 -20.42
N LYS A 186 -6.81 -6.14 -20.70
CA LYS A 186 -8.03 -5.67 -21.35
C LYS A 186 -8.18 -6.22 -22.79
N ALA A 187 -7.08 -6.34 -23.52
CA ALA A 187 -7.07 -6.96 -24.85
C ALA A 187 -7.37 -8.47 -24.77
N LEU A 188 -6.80 -9.18 -23.78
CA LEU A 188 -7.09 -10.59 -23.54
C LEU A 188 -8.57 -10.81 -23.16
N ILE A 189 -9.14 -9.95 -22.30
CA ILE A 189 -10.58 -9.95 -21.99
C ILE A 189 -11.39 -9.78 -23.26
N SER A 190 -11.03 -8.81 -24.11
CA SER A 190 -11.74 -8.58 -25.37
C SER A 190 -11.68 -9.78 -26.32
N ALA A 191 -10.53 -10.47 -26.38
CA ALA A 191 -10.40 -11.70 -27.17
C ALA A 191 -11.25 -12.85 -26.59
N ALA A 192 -11.32 -12.95 -25.26
CA ALA A 192 -12.02 -14.03 -24.57
C ALA A 192 -13.56 -13.88 -24.60
N TYR A 193 -14.08 -12.65 -24.44
CA TYR A 193 -15.51 -12.38 -24.29
C TYR A 193 -16.13 -11.56 -25.42
N GLY A 194 -15.35 -11.18 -26.43
CA GLY A 194 -15.84 -10.35 -27.56
C GLY A 194 -16.12 -8.89 -27.20
N LYS A 195 -15.87 -8.47 -25.95
CA LYS A 195 -16.07 -7.09 -25.48
C LYS A 195 -15.07 -6.69 -24.40
N ARG A 196 -14.79 -5.38 -24.30
CA ARG A 196 -13.92 -4.80 -23.26
C ARG A 196 -14.61 -4.81 -21.89
N PRO A 197 -13.85 -4.75 -20.77
CA PRO A 197 -14.44 -4.53 -19.47
C PRO A 197 -15.16 -3.18 -19.43
N GLU A 198 -16.35 -3.19 -18.85
CA GLU A 198 -17.15 -1.97 -18.66
C GLU A 198 -16.64 -1.16 -17.47
N ARG A 199 -16.14 -1.84 -16.44
CA ARG A 199 -15.50 -1.24 -15.28
C ARG A 199 -14.16 -1.93 -15.00
N SER A 200 -13.19 -1.13 -14.59
CA SER A 200 -11.84 -1.58 -14.29
C SER A 200 -11.41 -1.06 -12.92
N TYR A 201 -10.88 -1.95 -12.12
CA TYR A 201 -10.42 -1.66 -10.76
C TYR A 201 -8.98 -2.12 -10.59
N ILE A 202 -8.25 -1.45 -9.69
CA ILE A 202 -6.95 -1.89 -9.21
C ILE A 202 -6.94 -1.79 -7.69
N GLY A 203 -6.32 -2.76 -7.03
CA GLY A 203 -6.22 -2.70 -5.58
C GLY A 203 -5.17 -3.63 -5.03
N GLY A 204 -4.67 -3.26 -3.86
CA GLY A 204 -3.71 -4.02 -3.09
C GLY A 204 -3.38 -3.34 -1.77
N CYS A 205 -2.64 -4.05 -0.91
CA CYS A 205 -2.14 -3.54 0.36
C CYS A 205 -0.61 -3.44 0.32
N SER A 206 -0.02 -2.59 1.18
CA SER A 206 1.43 -2.47 1.27
C SER A 206 2.05 -1.86 -0.01
N ASN A 207 3.06 -2.50 -0.59
CA ASN A 207 3.55 -2.15 -1.92
C ASN A 207 2.44 -2.25 -2.99
N GLY A 208 1.44 -3.14 -2.83
CA GLY A 208 0.25 -3.20 -3.68
C GLY A 208 -0.61 -1.92 -3.58
N GLY A 209 -0.76 -1.36 -2.39
CA GLY A 209 -1.36 -0.05 -2.18
C GLY A 209 -0.56 1.06 -2.87
N ARG A 210 0.77 1.00 -2.81
CA ARG A 210 1.67 1.92 -3.54
C ARG A 210 1.48 1.78 -5.05
N HIS A 211 1.44 0.56 -5.61
CA HIS A 211 1.16 0.34 -7.03
C HIS A 211 -0.17 0.97 -7.44
N THR A 212 -1.19 0.84 -6.59
CA THR A 212 -2.51 1.44 -6.82
C THR A 212 -2.44 2.96 -6.85
N MET A 213 -1.72 3.60 -5.92
CA MET A 213 -1.53 5.06 -5.93
C MET A 213 -0.73 5.54 -7.14
N VAL A 214 0.31 4.77 -7.54
CA VAL A 214 1.07 5.04 -8.77
C VAL A 214 0.18 4.95 -10.00
N ALA A 215 -0.70 3.94 -10.05
CA ALA A 215 -1.67 3.80 -11.14
C ALA A 215 -2.65 4.97 -11.20
N ALA A 216 -3.17 5.44 -10.05
CA ALA A 216 -4.04 6.61 -9.99
C ALA A 216 -3.38 7.88 -10.56
N ALA A 217 -2.08 8.06 -10.34
CA ALA A 217 -1.33 9.21 -10.82
C ALA A 217 -0.85 9.08 -12.27
N ARG A 218 -0.37 7.89 -12.68
CA ARG A 218 0.25 7.69 -14.01
C ARG A 218 -0.72 7.16 -15.06
N TYR A 219 -1.74 6.40 -14.66
CA TYR A 219 -2.67 5.67 -15.53
C TYR A 219 -4.14 5.90 -15.14
N PRO A 220 -4.55 7.17 -14.88
CA PRO A 220 -5.92 7.46 -14.41
C PRO A 220 -7.01 7.10 -15.43
N ASP A 221 -6.64 6.93 -16.71
CA ASP A 221 -7.51 6.52 -17.80
C ASP A 221 -7.74 5.01 -17.87
N GLN A 222 -7.00 4.23 -17.12
CA GLN A 222 -7.07 2.78 -17.14
C GLN A 222 -8.07 2.18 -16.14
N TYR A 223 -8.48 2.94 -15.14
CA TYR A 223 -9.28 2.42 -14.04
C TYR A 223 -10.39 3.40 -13.63
N ASP A 224 -11.49 2.82 -13.16
CA ASP A 224 -12.64 3.54 -12.61
C ASP A 224 -12.55 3.61 -11.06
N GLY A 225 -11.96 2.58 -10.43
CA GLY A 225 -11.82 2.48 -8.99
C GLY A 225 -10.43 2.04 -8.54
N PHE A 226 -9.97 2.63 -7.42
CA PHE A 226 -8.66 2.41 -6.83
C PHE A 226 -8.81 2.05 -5.35
N LEU A 227 -8.45 0.80 -4.99
CA LEU A 227 -8.50 0.32 -3.61
C LEU A 227 -7.09 0.29 -3.00
N VAL A 228 -6.80 1.25 -2.14
CA VAL A 228 -5.48 1.51 -1.57
C VAL A 228 -5.46 1.04 -0.12
N GLY A 229 -4.72 -0.03 0.17
CA GLY A 229 -4.55 -0.56 1.53
C GLY A 229 -3.17 -0.28 2.10
N SER A 230 -3.10 0.26 3.32
CA SER A 230 -1.85 0.50 4.09
C SER A 230 -0.65 0.83 3.18
N PRO A 231 -0.71 1.90 2.38
CA PRO A 231 0.20 2.09 1.25
C PRO A 231 1.58 2.56 1.69
N GLY A 232 2.62 1.93 1.14
CA GLY A 232 3.99 2.44 1.21
C GLY A 232 4.25 3.52 0.15
N PHE A 233 3.51 4.62 0.15
CA PHE A 233 3.62 5.56 -0.96
C PHE A 233 4.96 6.33 -0.99
N ASN A 234 5.58 6.57 0.18
CA ASN A 234 6.97 7.03 0.32
C ASN A 234 7.91 5.86 0.65
N LEU A 235 7.75 4.71 0.03
CA LEU A 235 8.40 3.44 0.40
C LEU A 235 9.92 3.53 0.57
N PRO A 236 10.72 4.22 -0.28
CA PRO A 236 12.15 4.35 -0.04
C PRO A 236 12.49 5.08 1.28
N LYS A 237 11.68 6.05 1.68
CA LYS A 237 11.84 6.75 2.96
C LYS A 237 11.41 5.88 4.15
N ALA A 238 10.33 5.11 4.00
CA ALA A 238 9.86 4.18 5.01
C ALA A 238 10.90 3.08 5.29
N ALA A 239 11.53 2.53 4.25
CA ALA A 239 12.60 1.55 4.40
C ALA A 239 13.83 2.11 5.14
N ILE A 240 14.19 3.37 4.88
CA ILE A 240 15.24 4.07 5.66
C ILE A 240 14.80 4.25 7.12
N ALA A 241 13.53 4.57 7.38
CA ALA A 241 13.00 4.71 8.75
C ALA A 241 13.01 3.37 9.50
N SER A 242 12.72 2.26 8.82
CA SER A 242 12.84 0.92 9.39
C SER A 242 14.29 0.59 9.76
N MET A 243 15.27 0.84 8.87
CA MET A 243 16.69 0.67 9.19
C MET A 243 17.12 1.55 10.38
N TYR A 244 16.64 2.79 10.44
CA TYR A 244 16.85 3.67 11.61
C TYR A 244 16.26 3.06 12.88
N GLY A 245 15.07 2.46 12.82
CA GLY A 245 14.49 1.69 13.93
C GLY A 245 15.40 0.56 14.38
N GLY A 246 15.96 -0.21 13.45
CA GLY A 246 16.96 -1.25 13.74
C GLY A 246 18.18 -0.71 14.48
N GLN A 247 18.69 0.47 14.11
CA GLN A 247 19.78 1.16 14.81
C GLN A 247 19.39 1.60 16.24
N GLN A 248 18.13 2.00 16.45
CA GLN A 248 17.61 2.36 17.77
C GLN A 248 17.43 1.14 18.69
N TYR A 249 17.05 -0.02 18.14
CA TYR A 249 16.89 -1.27 18.89
C TYR A 249 18.22 -1.93 19.25
N ALA A 250 19.22 -1.87 18.38
CA ALA A 250 20.48 -2.60 18.53
C ALA A 250 21.19 -2.42 19.89
N PRO A 251 21.25 -1.22 20.52
CA PRO A 251 21.88 -1.03 21.83
C PRO A 251 21.21 -1.77 22.98
N PHE A 252 19.94 -2.18 22.81
CA PHE A 252 19.13 -2.83 23.85
C PHE A 252 18.89 -4.31 23.57
N ALA A 253 19.26 -4.80 22.38
CA ALA A 253 19.23 -6.21 22.02
C ALA A 253 20.28 -7.01 22.82
N VAL A 254 20.07 -8.31 22.94
CA VAL A 254 21.05 -9.20 23.58
C VAL A 254 22.31 -9.29 22.72
N PRO A 255 23.49 -8.89 23.21
CA PRO A 255 24.71 -8.90 22.41
C PRO A 255 25.02 -10.27 21.81
N GLY A 256 25.23 -10.34 20.50
CA GLY A 256 25.55 -11.57 19.77
C GLY A 256 24.40 -12.56 19.62
N ALA A 257 23.19 -12.24 20.09
CA ALA A 257 22.03 -13.07 19.86
C ALA A 257 21.66 -13.13 18.38
N THR A 258 21.30 -14.34 17.93
CA THR A 258 20.80 -14.58 16.57
C THR A 258 19.48 -15.33 16.61
N ILE A 259 18.67 -15.13 15.58
CA ILE A 259 17.40 -15.85 15.41
C ILE A 259 17.70 -17.35 15.31
N PRO A 260 17.14 -18.19 16.21
CA PRO A 260 17.61 -19.58 16.38
C PRO A 260 17.11 -20.52 15.29
N ALA A 261 15.97 -20.22 14.62
CA ALA A 261 15.34 -21.14 13.65
C ALA A 261 14.45 -20.39 12.65
N GLY A 262 14.04 -21.10 11.60
CA GLY A 262 13.14 -20.57 10.56
C GLY A 262 13.89 -19.92 9.40
N PRO A 263 13.17 -19.21 8.52
CA PRO A 263 13.74 -18.64 7.29
C PRO A 263 14.76 -17.52 7.54
N PHE A 264 14.82 -16.99 8.76
CA PHE A 264 15.69 -15.88 9.16
C PHE A 264 16.77 -16.32 10.16
N ALA A 265 16.93 -17.66 10.35
CA ALA A 265 17.94 -18.20 11.28
C ALA A 265 19.35 -17.65 10.99
N GLY A 266 20.07 -17.30 12.05
CA GLY A 266 21.43 -16.74 11.96
C GLY A 266 21.50 -15.22 11.77
N LEU A 267 20.40 -14.52 11.46
CA LEU A 267 20.36 -13.06 11.49
C LEU A 267 20.40 -12.53 12.93
N PRO A 268 20.92 -11.31 13.17
CA PRO A 268 20.85 -10.67 14.47
C PRO A 268 19.42 -10.63 15.02
N ASP A 269 19.24 -11.02 16.27
CA ASP A 269 17.95 -10.98 16.96
C ASP A 269 17.81 -9.67 17.74
N LEU A 270 16.99 -8.76 17.24
CA LEU A 270 16.69 -7.49 17.88
C LEU A 270 15.52 -7.58 18.87
N SER A 271 14.81 -8.70 18.96
CA SER A 271 13.57 -8.81 19.77
C SER A 271 13.80 -8.63 21.26
N GLY A 272 15.03 -8.89 21.74
CA GLY A 272 15.44 -8.60 23.12
C GLY A 272 15.49 -7.12 23.49
N ALA A 273 15.44 -6.21 22.49
CA ALA A 273 15.41 -4.77 22.74
C ALA A 273 14.15 -4.35 23.51
N PHE A 274 13.01 -4.97 23.17
CA PHE A 274 11.74 -4.82 23.88
C PHE A 274 11.08 -6.19 24.04
N THR A 275 11.10 -6.70 25.27
CA THR A 275 10.47 -7.98 25.59
C THR A 275 8.97 -7.96 25.31
N PRO A 276 8.30 -9.12 25.12
CA PRO A 276 6.85 -9.15 24.94
C PRO A 276 6.06 -8.43 26.06
N ALA A 277 6.56 -8.47 27.30
CA ALA A 277 5.95 -7.77 28.42
C ALA A 277 6.08 -6.24 28.28
N GLU A 278 7.24 -5.74 27.88
CA GLU A 278 7.49 -4.32 27.67
C GLU A 278 6.69 -3.76 26.48
N ARG A 279 6.54 -4.54 25.41
CA ARG A 279 5.67 -4.17 24.28
C ARG A 279 4.19 -4.07 24.70
N ARG A 280 3.72 -5.06 25.49
CA ARG A 280 2.36 -4.99 26.07
C ARG A 280 2.20 -3.81 27.01
N LEU A 281 3.20 -3.53 27.87
CA LEU A 281 3.19 -2.37 28.74
C LEU A 281 2.91 -1.08 27.97
N LEU A 282 3.59 -0.87 26.83
CA LEU A 282 3.37 0.33 26.00
C LEU A 282 1.92 0.40 25.52
N SER A 283 1.39 -0.70 24.95
CA SER A 283 -0.01 -0.78 24.52
C SER A 283 -1.01 -0.52 25.65
N ASP A 284 -0.78 -1.13 26.82
CA ASP A 284 -1.64 -0.98 28.00
C ASP A 284 -1.66 0.48 28.51
N ARG A 285 -0.51 1.19 28.42
CA ARG A 285 -0.42 2.61 28.81
C ARG A 285 -1.13 3.52 27.81
N VAL A 286 -1.05 3.22 26.52
CA VAL A 286 -1.83 3.93 25.48
C VAL A 286 -3.32 3.73 25.75
N LEU A 287 -3.79 2.49 25.97
CA LEU A 287 -5.20 2.22 26.28
C LEU A 287 -5.64 2.93 27.58
N ALA A 288 -4.87 2.81 28.66
CA ALA A 288 -5.22 3.45 29.92
C ALA A 288 -5.44 4.96 29.81
N LYS A 289 -4.76 5.61 28.85
CA LYS A 289 -4.83 7.06 28.62
C LYS A 289 -5.87 7.46 27.59
N CYS A 290 -6.08 6.63 26.57
CA CYS A 290 -6.74 7.05 25.32
C CYS A 290 -8.06 6.32 25.05
N ASP A 291 -8.26 5.12 25.59
CA ASP A 291 -9.38 4.24 25.24
C ASP A 291 -10.76 4.92 25.42
N ALA A 292 -10.95 5.62 26.53
CA ALA A 292 -12.24 6.27 26.84
C ALA A 292 -12.49 7.62 26.10
N LEU A 293 -11.58 8.06 25.24
CA LEU A 293 -11.69 9.38 24.58
C LEU A 293 -12.80 9.46 23.53
N ASP A 294 -13.30 8.32 23.06
CA ASP A 294 -14.42 8.21 22.13
C ASP A 294 -15.77 7.95 22.84
N GLY A 295 -15.77 7.98 24.19
CA GLY A 295 -16.96 7.80 25.03
C GLY A 295 -17.10 6.42 25.68
N VAL A 296 -16.20 5.47 25.41
CA VAL A 296 -16.20 4.12 26.02
C VAL A 296 -14.79 3.54 26.12
N ALA A 297 -14.52 2.78 27.19
CA ALA A 297 -13.30 2.00 27.30
C ALA A 297 -13.58 0.56 26.80
N ASP A 298 -13.16 0.26 25.58
CA ASP A 298 -13.48 -1.00 24.90
C ASP A 298 -12.26 -1.71 24.27
N GLY A 299 -11.07 -1.18 24.52
CA GLY A 299 -9.81 -1.72 24.02
C GLY A 299 -9.40 -1.18 22.64
N LEU A 300 -10.05 -0.11 22.13
CA LEU A 300 -9.74 0.51 20.84
C LEU A 300 -9.61 2.04 20.98
N VAL A 301 -8.57 2.60 20.43
CA VAL A 301 -8.35 4.06 20.39
C VAL A 301 -8.97 4.63 19.12
N GLN A 302 -10.26 5.02 19.16
CA GLN A 302 -10.95 5.61 18.00
C GLN A 302 -10.53 7.07 17.80
N ASP A 303 -10.47 7.88 18.88
CA ASP A 303 -9.97 9.26 18.78
C ASP A 303 -8.44 9.32 18.85
N ARG A 304 -7.82 8.91 17.73
CA ARG A 304 -6.37 9.02 17.56
C ARG A 304 -5.87 10.44 17.83
N ARG A 305 -6.59 11.49 17.37
CA ARG A 305 -6.13 12.88 17.51
C ARG A 305 -6.09 13.31 18.98
N ALA A 306 -7.12 12.99 19.75
CA ALA A 306 -7.11 13.26 21.17
C ALA A 306 -5.99 12.48 21.86
N CYS A 307 -5.78 11.20 21.51
CA CYS A 307 -4.71 10.37 22.06
C CYS A 307 -3.32 10.99 21.86
N GLN A 308 -2.99 11.46 20.64
CA GLN A 308 -1.70 12.12 20.36
C GLN A 308 -1.47 13.39 21.19
N ARG A 309 -2.52 14.04 21.70
CA ARG A 309 -2.40 15.25 22.54
C ARG A 309 -2.22 14.95 24.02
N VAL A 310 -2.67 13.78 24.48
CA VAL A 310 -2.72 13.48 25.92
C VAL A 310 -1.73 12.41 26.36
N PHE A 311 -1.30 11.53 25.43
CA PHE A 311 -0.34 10.48 25.75
C PHE A 311 1.09 10.98 25.58
N ASP A 312 1.92 10.73 26.61
CA ASP A 312 3.34 11.07 26.66
C ASP A 312 4.15 9.89 27.21
N ILE A 313 5.10 9.38 26.41
CA ILE A 313 5.93 8.22 26.79
C ILE A 313 6.69 8.48 28.10
N ASP A 314 7.19 9.69 28.30
CA ASP A 314 8.01 10.01 29.47
C ASP A 314 7.20 10.07 30.76
N HIS A 315 5.93 10.49 30.69
CA HIS A 315 5.05 10.58 31.85
C HIS A 315 4.19 9.33 32.05
N ASP A 316 3.61 8.78 30.97
CA ASP A 316 2.59 7.75 31.09
C ASP A 316 3.17 6.32 31.14
N VAL A 317 4.42 6.10 30.71
CA VAL A 317 5.10 4.82 30.81
C VAL A 317 6.08 4.85 31.99
N PRO A 318 6.03 3.88 32.94
CA PRO A 318 6.95 3.83 34.07
C PRO A 318 8.42 3.71 33.64
N THR A 319 9.31 4.46 34.29
CA THR A 319 10.76 4.32 34.12
C THR A 319 11.32 3.36 35.16
N CYS A 320 12.16 2.39 34.74
CA CYS A 320 12.78 1.43 35.65
C CYS A 320 13.72 2.12 36.62
N ALA A 321 13.51 1.89 37.91
CA ALA A 321 14.45 2.30 38.96
C ALA A 321 15.64 1.32 39.14
N GLY A 322 15.53 0.11 38.58
CA GLY A 322 16.52 -0.96 38.65
C GLY A 322 16.53 -1.81 37.37
N ALA A 323 16.57 -3.13 37.52
CA ALA A 323 16.54 -4.06 36.38
C ALA A 323 15.21 -4.00 35.65
N ARG A 324 15.24 -4.32 34.35
CA ARG A 324 14.05 -4.50 33.50
C ARG A 324 13.30 -5.77 33.92
N ASP A 325 12.03 -5.64 34.27
CA ASP A 325 11.18 -6.74 34.74
C ASP A 325 9.88 -6.86 33.89
N GLY A 326 9.74 -6.04 32.85
CA GLY A 326 8.56 -5.98 32.00
C GLY A 326 7.45 -5.04 32.48
N THR A 327 7.60 -4.41 33.67
CA THR A 327 6.67 -3.43 34.24
C THR A 327 7.08 -1.99 34.01
N CYS A 328 8.26 -1.78 33.44
CA CYS A 328 8.87 -0.47 33.19
C CYS A 328 9.76 -0.52 31.93
N LEU A 329 10.09 0.63 31.40
CA LEU A 329 11.13 0.81 30.38
C LEU A 329 12.34 1.54 31.00
N SER A 330 13.56 1.18 30.61
CA SER A 330 14.72 2.00 30.94
C SER A 330 14.63 3.37 30.27
N ALA A 331 15.31 4.38 30.83
CA ALA A 331 15.36 5.71 30.23
C ALA A 331 15.87 5.67 28.77
N GLY A 332 16.86 4.82 28.47
CA GLY A 332 17.37 4.64 27.11
C GLY A 332 16.34 4.02 26.16
N GLN A 333 15.54 3.03 26.60
CA GLN A 333 14.47 2.46 25.81
C GLN A 333 13.37 3.49 25.50
N LYS A 334 13.01 4.35 26.46
CA LYS A 334 12.04 5.44 26.22
C LYS A 334 12.53 6.41 25.13
N VAL A 335 13.82 6.80 25.19
CA VAL A 335 14.43 7.63 24.14
C VAL A 335 14.40 6.91 22.80
N ALA A 336 14.78 5.64 22.74
CA ALA A 336 14.79 4.87 21.50
C ALA A 336 13.40 4.75 20.86
N ILE A 337 12.40 4.37 21.64
CA ILE A 337 11.03 4.24 21.13
C ILE A 337 10.43 5.61 20.76
N GLY A 338 10.72 6.66 21.53
CA GLY A 338 10.33 8.03 21.21
C GLY A 338 10.92 8.49 19.87
N ASN A 339 12.20 8.18 19.61
CA ASN A 339 12.85 8.47 18.33
C ASN A 339 12.20 7.72 17.17
N ILE A 340 11.83 6.45 17.36
CA ILE A 340 11.14 5.64 16.34
C ILE A 340 9.77 6.24 16.03
N PHE A 341 8.96 6.56 17.05
CA PHE A 341 7.65 7.20 16.86
C PHE A 341 7.76 8.59 16.21
N ALA A 342 8.78 9.37 16.54
CA ALA A 342 9.01 10.68 15.92
C ALA A 342 9.44 10.58 14.45
N GLY A 343 9.96 9.41 14.02
CA GLY A 343 10.57 9.19 12.72
C GLY A 343 11.97 9.82 12.56
N PRO A 344 12.80 9.30 11.64
CA PRO A 344 14.15 9.82 11.41
C PRO A 344 14.12 11.25 10.88
N LYS A 345 15.09 12.05 11.32
CA LYS A 345 15.31 13.42 10.87
C LYS A 345 16.69 13.55 10.24
N ASP A 346 16.83 14.47 9.28
CA ASP A 346 18.13 14.82 8.72
C ASP A 346 18.96 15.70 9.68
N ALA A 347 20.19 16.00 9.30
CA ALA A 347 21.11 16.83 10.11
C ALA A 347 20.59 18.26 10.36
N ALA A 348 19.62 18.74 9.60
CA ALA A 348 18.95 20.03 9.79
C ALA A 348 17.66 19.91 10.63
N GLY A 349 17.36 18.72 11.17
CA GLY A 349 16.17 18.45 11.96
C GLY A 349 14.89 18.25 11.13
N ARG A 350 14.97 18.20 9.80
CA ARG A 350 13.82 18.00 8.92
C ARG A 350 13.45 16.51 8.85
N PRO A 351 12.16 16.16 8.87
CA PRO A 351 11.73 14.77 8.77
C PRO A 351 12.20 14.12 7.46
N ILE A 352 12.85 12.95 7.56
CA ILE A 352 13.11 12.06 6.42
C ILE A 352 11.85 11.26 6.11
N TYR A 353 11.16 10.78 7.15
CA TYR A 353 9.88 10.10 7.05
C TYR A 353 8.90 10.61 8.12
N ALA A 354 7.62 10.27 7.97
CA ALA A 354 6.56 10.68 8.89
C ALA A 354 6.73 10.06 10.27
N SER A 355 6.21 10.74 11.30
CA SER A 355 6.02 10.19 12.65
C SER A 355 4.97 9.07 12.63
N PHE A 356 5.05 8.15 13.59
CA PHE A 356 4.04 7.12 13.80
C PHE A 356 3.05 7.54 14.89
N PRO A 357 1.75 7.25 14.74
CA PRO A 357 0.79 7.56 15.80
C PRO A 357 0.91 6.59 16.96
N TYR A 358 0.69 7.06 18.19
CA TYR A 358 0.50 6.18 19.35
C TYR A 358 -0.84 5.47 19.23
N ASP A 359 -0.80 4.14 19.31
CA ASP A 359 -1.98 3.29 19.25
C ASP A 359 -1.71 1.95 19.93
N ALA A 360 -2.77 1.24 20.34
CA ALA A 360 -2.65 0.05 21.20
C ALA A 360 -2.11 -1.19 20.48
N GLY A 361 -2.18 -1.25 19.14
CA GLY A 361 -1.73 -2.42 18.38
C GLY A 361 -0.21 -2.52 18.18
N HIS A 362 0.58 -1.51 18.56
CA HIS A 362 2.03 -1.56 18.39
C HIS A 362 2.74 -2.63 19.26
N GLY A 363 2.13 -3.05 20.37
CA GLY A 363 2.67 -4.14 21.20
C GLY A 363 2.33 -5.55 20.71
N ALA A 364 1.58 -5.69 19.64
CA ALA A 364 1.10 -6.96 19.10
C ALA A 364 2.25 -7.78 18.47
N ASN A 365 2.06 -9.11 18.34
CA ASN A 365 3.08 -9.97 17.72
C ASN A 365 3.16 -9.78 16.21
N GLY A 366 2.11 -9.29 15.56
CA GLY A 366 2.10 -8.96 14.14
C GLY A 366 3.12 -7.89 13.74
N THR A 367 3.63 -7.09 14.70
CA THR A 367 4.66 -6.09 14.46
C THR A 367 6.09 -6.66 14.47
N ILE A 368 6.34 -7.86 15.06
CA ILE A 368 7.68 -8.41 15.29
C ILE A 368 8.52 -8.49 14.02
N PHE A 369 7.94 -8.95 12.92
CA PHE A 369 8.68 -9.03 11.66
C PHE A 369 9.16 -7.64 11.21
N TRP A 370 8.29 -6.67 11.25
CA TRP A 370 8.55 -5.31 10.76
C TRP A 370 9.50 -4.53 11.67
N GLU A 371 9.42 -4.75 12.98
CA GLU A 371 10.25 -4.03 13.96
C GLU A 371 11.65 -4.64 14.12
N PHE A 372 11.77 -5.98 14.11
CA PHE A 372 13.01 -6.64 14.52
C PHE A 372 13.69 -7.46 13.41
N ILE A 373 12.98 -7.84 12.34
CA ILE A 373 13.52 -8.69 11.27
C ILE A 373 13.69 -7.89 9.97
N ALA A 374 12.68 -7.16 9.54
CA ALA A 374 12.74 -6.38 8.31
C ALA A 374 13.92 -5.39 8.27
N PRO A 375 14.25 -4.68 9.37
CA PRO A 375 15.40 -3.76 9.42
C PRO A 375 16.76 -4.42 9.17
N VAL A 376 16.89 -5.73 9.34
CA VAL A 376 18.17 -6.44 9.19
C VAL A 376 18.27 -7.31 7.95
N ILE A 377 17.19 -7.45 7.17
CA ILE A 377 17.21 -8.25 5.94
C ILE A 377 16.43 -7.61 4.78
N LEU A 378 15.14 -7.25 4.97
CA LEU A 378 14.27 -6.78 3.90
C LEU A 378 14.64 -5.36 3.46
N ASP A 379 14.62 -4.42 4.41
CA ASP A 379 14.81 -3.00 4.12
C ASP A 379 16.22 -2.64 3.69
N PRO A 380 17.31 -3.17 4.30
CA PRO A 380 18.65 -2.95 3.80
C PRO A 380 18.86 -3.52 2.39
N GLY A 381 18.24 -4.66 2.07
CA GLY A 381 18.25 -5.21 0.71
C GLY A 381 17.54 -4.30 -0.29
N ALA A 382 16.36 -3.82 0.05
CA ALA A 382 15.59 -2.91 -0.79
C ALA A 382 16.30 -1.56 -0.96
N VAL A 383 16.78 -0.95 0.12
CA VAL A 383 17.54 0.31 0.05
C VAL A 383 18.83 0.12 -0.72
N GLY A 384 19.60 -0.95 -0.42
CA GLY A 384 20.91 -1.20 -1.01
C GLY A 384 20.87 -1.45 -2.51
N PHE A 385 19.87 -2.18 -3.01
CA PHE A 385 19.83 -2.56 -4.42
C PHE A 385 18.78 -1.81 -5.24
N ILE A 386 17.61 -1.51 -4.67
CA ILE A 386 16.47 -1.00 -5.43
C ILE A 386 16.40 0.53 -5.34
N PHE A 387 16.48 1.09 -4.11
CA PHE A 387 16.07 2.49 -3.90
C PHE A 387 17.21 3.50 -3.99
N LYS A 388 18.43 3.16 -3.61
CA LYS A 388 19.56 4.09 -3.73
C LYS A 388 20.27 4.01 -5.10
N THR A 389 20.96 5.07 -5.47
CA THR A 389 21.83 5.12 -6.63
C THR A 389 23.23 5.64 -6.22
N PRO A 390 24.32 4.94 -6.59
CA PRO A 390 24.36 3.61 -7.23
C PRO A 390 23.94 2.49 -6.25
N PRO A 391 23.54 1.30 -6.76
CA PRO A 391 23.27 0.14 -5.91
C PRO A 391 24.56 -0.39 -5.26
N GLU A 392 24.41 -1.17 -4.19
CA GLU A 392 25.49 -1.88 -3.54
C GLU A 392 26.07 -3.00 -4.43
N ASN A 393 27.28 -3.45 -4.10
CA ASN A 393 27.88 -4.60 -4.78
C ASN A 393 27.32 -5.91 -4.16
N PRO A 394 26.60 -6.74 -4.94
CA PRO A 394 25.97 -7.95 -4.42
C PRO A 394 26.97 -9.00 -3.91
N ALA A 395 28.24 -8.98 -4.40
CA ALA A 395 29.24 -9.94 -3.98
C ALA A 395 29.77 -9.68 -2.55
N THR A 396 29.62 -8.45 -2.04
CA THR A 396 30.14 -8.04 -0.71
C THR A 396 29.07 -7.53 0.23
N PHE A 397 27.82 -7.45 -0.23
CA PHE A 397 26.73 -6.89 0.54
C PHE A 397 26.35 -7.78 1.73
N ASN A 398 26.31 -7.19 2.91
CA ASN A 398 25.83 -7.83 4.13
C ASN A 398 24.70 -6.97 4.71
N PRO A 399 23.42 -7.43 4.65
CA PRO A 399 22.28 -6.62 5.05
C PRO A 399 22.35 -6.10 6.49
N PRO A 400 22.61 -6.93 7.53
CA PRO A 400 22.71 -6.43 8.91
C PRO A 400 23.84 -5.41 9.09
N ALA A 401 25.04 -5.69 8.54
CA ALA A 401 26.16 -4.77 8.62
C ALA A 401 25.83 -3.44 7.94
N PHE A 402 25.15 -3.48 6.79
CA PHE A 402 24.70 -2.27 6.10
C PHE A 402 23.74 -1.46 6.97
N THR A 403 22.75 -2.08 7.62
CA THR A 403 21.82 -1.38 8.52
C THR A 403 22.56 -0.71 9.68
N PHE A 404 23.42 -1.46 10.39
CA PHE A 404 24.04 -0.93 11.61
C PHE A 404 25.14 0.11 11.36
N SER A 405 25.73 0.14 10.16
CA SER A 405 26.75 1.13 9.79
C SER A 405 26.23 2.27 8.93
N ALA A 406 24.98 2.23 8.50
CA ALA A 406 24.43 3.22 7.56
C ALA A 406 24.37 4.63 8.15
N ASP A 407 24.86 5.61 7.41
CA ASP A 407 24.49 7.01 7.62
C ASP A 407 23.11 7.28 6.99
N ILE A 408 22.11 7.44 7.85
CA ILE A 408 20.71 7.69 7.47
C ILE A 408 20.56 8.95 6.62
N ASN A 409 21.36 9.99 6.89
CA ASN A 409 21.34 11.24 6.10
C ASN A 409 21.86 11.00 4.68
N LEU A 410 22.91 10.21 4.53
CA LEU A 410 23.45 9.86 3.22
C LEU A 410 22.46 9.02 2.42
N LEU A 411 21.84 8.01 3.04
CA LEU A 411 20.81 7.20 2.39
C LEU A 411 19.62 8.05 1.94
N ALA A 412 19.17 8.99 2.78
CA ALA A 412 18.09 9.92 2.45
C ALA A 412 18.41 10.81 1.23
N GLN A 413 19.69 11.06 0.93
CA GLN A 413 20.10 11.75 -0.30
C GLN A 413 20.18 10.78 -1.48
N GLN A 414 20.70 9.57 -1.26
CA GLN A 414 20.94 8.58 -2.31
C GLN A 414 19.66 8.02 -2.94
N ILE A 415 18.52 8.02 -2.22
CA ILE A 415 17.23 7.64 -2.82
C ILE A 415 16.70 8.66 -3.84
N PHE A 416 17.24 9.88 -3.87
CA PHE A 416 16.96 10.90 -4.88
C PHE A 416 18.06 10.98 -5.97
N ALA A 417 19.16 10.24 -5.80
CA ALA A 417 20.29 10.31 -6.73
C ALA A 417 19.98 9.58 -8.04
N THR A 418 20.59 10.09 -9.12
CA THR A 418 20.57 9.52 -10.47
C THR A 418 21.99 9.48 -11.05
N ASN A 419 22.21 8.70 -12.09
CA ASN A 419 23.44 8.71 -12.90
C ASN A 419 23.11 8.28 -14.34
N SER A 420 24.13 8.10 -15.18
CA SER A 420 23.93 7.71 -16.59
C SER A 420 23.27 6.34 -16.79
N THR A 421 23.40 5.42 -15.83
CA THR A 421 22.76 4.09 -15.87
C THR A 421 21.37 4.11 -15.26
N TYR A 422 21.23 4.78 -14.12
CA TYR A 422 19.97 4.88 -13.36
C TYR A 422 19.43 6.30 -13.50
N THR A 423 18.68 6.54 -14.57
CA THR A 423 18.21 7.88 -14.97
C THR A 423 16.99 8.35 -14.18
N GLU A 424 16.29 7.42 -13.51
CA GLU A 424 15.24 7.74 -12.55
C GLU A 424 15.68 7.36 -11.12
N SER A 425 15.45 8.26 -10.17
CA SER A 425 15.79 8.01 -8.77
C SER A 425 14.78 7.05 -8.11
N GLY A 426 15.19 6.40 -7.00
CA GLY A 426 14.30 5.55 -6.22
C GLY A 426 12.98 6.23 -5.87
N MET A 427 13.04 7.48 -5.44
CA MET A 427 11.84 8.25 -5.15
C MET A 427 10.97 8.50 -6.38
N SER A 428 11.55 8.79 -7.56
CA SER A 428 10.78 9.14 -8.75
C SER A 428 10.03 7.97 -9.38
N PHE A 429 10.58 6.74 -9.31
CA PHE A 429 9.88 5.58 -9.85
C PHE A 429 8.98 4.87 -8.82
N MET A 430 9.26 5.02 -7.52
CA MET A 430 8.47 4.38 -6.46
C MET A 430 7.30 5.23 -5.97
N THR A 431 7.47 6.55 -5.89
CA THR A 431 6.43 7.48 -5.43
C THR A 431 5.59 7.96 -6.61
N PRO A 432 4.26 8.12 -6.45
CA PRO A 432 3.42 8.69 -7.49
C PRO A 432 3.92 10.07 -7.92
N PRO A 433 3.94 10.39 -9.23
CA PRO A 433 4.22 11.75 -9.68
C PRO A 433 3.08 12.68 -9.23
N HIS A 434 3.42 13.87 -8.76
CA HIS A 434 2.42 14.84 -8.28
C HIS A 434 1.37 14.20 -7.36
N PRO A 435 1.77 13.57 -6.24
CA PRO A 435 0.95 12.61 -5.51
C PRO A 435 -0.35 13.17 -4.91
N THR A 436 -0.49 14.49 -4.86
CA THR A 436 -1.69 15.18 -4.36
C THR A 436 -2.53 15.84 -5.46
N ASP A 437 -2.06 15.80 -6.71
CA ASP A 437 -2.80 16.29 -7.88
C ASP A 437 -3.28 15.11 -8.73
N LEU A 438 -4.44 14.57 -8.40
CA LEU A 438 -5.07 13.44 -9.10
C LEU A 438 -6.22 13.88 -10.01
N ASN A 439 -6.06 15.03 -10.66
CA ASN A 439 -7.05 15.59 -11.58
C ASN A 439 -7.45 14.62 -12.71
N GLY A 440 -6.55 13.71 -13.12
CA GLY A 440 -6.86 12.67 -14.10
C GLY A 440 -7.97 11.74 -13.63
N VAL A 441 -7.90 11.28 -12.38
CA VAL A 441 -8.94 10.45 -11.74
C VAL A 441 -10.24 11.24 -11.60
N ARG A 442 -10.16 12.46 -11.05
CA ARG A 442 -11.35 13.31 -10.81
C ARG A 442 -12.13 13.63 -12.08
N ARG A 443 -11.44 14.03 -13.16
CA ARG A 443 -12.11 14.35 -14.45
C ARG A 443 -12.82 13.16 -15.10
N ARG A 444 -12.45 11.94 -14.73
CA ARG A 444 -13.06 10.71 -15.24
C ARG A 444 -14.11 10.12 -14.29
N ASP A 445 -14.43 10.85 -13.23
CA ASP A 445 -15.32 10.39 -12.16
C ASP A 445 -14.84 9.10 -11.47
N GLY A 446 -13.51 8.88 -11.47
CA GLY A 446 -12.88 7.76 -10.77
C GLY A 446 -12.94 7.94 -9.26
N ARG A 447 -12.91 6.84 -8.51
CA ARG A 447 -12.99 6.84 -7.04
C ARG A 447 -11.78 6.18 -6.42
N ILE A 448 -11.29 6.76 -5.32
CA ILE A 448 -10.18 6.22 -4.53
C ILE A 448 -10.69 5.91 -3.13
N LEU A 449 -10.62 4.66 -2.73
CA LEU A 449 -10.93 4.24 -1.37
C LEU A 449 -9.65 3.76 -0.70
N VAL A 450 -9.30 4.39 0.43
CA VAL A 450 -8.07 4.11 1.18
C VAL A 450 -8.43 3.55 2.54
N TYR A 451 -7.75 2.50 2.99
CA TYR A 451 -7.76 2.07 4.39
C TYR A 451 -6.34 1.95 4.92
N HIS A 452 -6.14 2.21 6.23
CA HIS A 452 -4.82 2.13 6.85
C HIS A 452 -4.95 1.73 8.32
N GLY A 453 -4.17 0.74 8.75
CA GLY A 453 -4.06 0.37 10.17
C GLY A 453 -3.32 1.45 10.96
N ILE A 454 -3.89 1.92 12.08
CA ILE A 454 -3.25 2.98 12.87
C ILE A 454 -1.94 2.47 13.49
N SER A 455 -1.88 1.19 13.87
CA SER A 455 -0.69 0.53 14.40
C SER A 455 0.20 -0.12 13.34
N ASP A 456 0.18 0.37 12.09
CA ASP A 456 1.08 -0.13 11.04
C ASP A 456 2.54 0.22 11.39
N PRO A 457 3.42 -0.79 11.64
CA PRO A 457 4.78 -0.54 12.13
C PRO A 457 5.78 -0.19 11.03
N ILE A 458 5.41 -0.37 9.74
CA ILE A 458 6.30 -0.12 8.61
C ILE A 458 5.88 1.13 7.83
N PHE A 459 4.58 1.30 7.55
CA PHE A 459 4.07 2.47 6.86
C PHE A 459 3.20 3.31 7.79
N SER A 460 3.68 4.49 8.12
CA SER A 460 2.98 5.34 9.06
C SER A 460 1.61 5.79 8.54
N ALA A 461 0.57 5.59 9.34
CA ALA A 461 -0.75 6.15 9.05
C ALA A 461 -0.70 7.70 8.93
N ASN A 462 0.23 8.38 9.64
CA ASN A 462 0.42 9.83 9.52
C ASN A 462 0.93 10.24 8.13
N ASP A 463 1.73 9.40 7.43
CA ASP A 463 2.15 9.66 6.05
C ASP A 463 0.95 9.65 5.10
N THR A 464 0.07 8.65 5.22
CA THR A 464 -1.17 8.55 4.45
C THR A 464 -2.15 9.68 4.77
N ILE A 465 -2.34 10.04 6.04
CA ILE A 465 -3.18 11.16 6.45
C ILE A 465 -2.65 12.48 5.87
N SER A 466 -1.34 12.69 5.94
CA SER A 466 -0.70 13.89 5.38
C SER A 466 -0.89 13.99 3.86
N TRP A 467 -0.81 12.88 3.13
CA TRP A 467 -1.12 12.83 1.71
C TRP A 467 -2.61 13.14 1.46
N PHE A 468 -3.51 12.48 2.18
CA PHE A 468 -4.95 12.63 1.99
C PHE A 468 -5.42 14.07 2.24
N ARG A 469 -4.92 14.73 3.29
CA ARG A 469 -5.24 16.14 3.61
C ARG A 469 -4.79 17.14 2.55
N ARG A 470 -3.84 16.77 1.71
CA ARG A 470 -3.29 17.62 0.63
C ARG A 470 -3.85 17.28 -0.74
N LEU A 471 -4.82 16.36 -0.84
CA LEU A 471 -5.44 16.03 -2.13
C LEU A 471 -6.20 17.23 -2.67
N LYS A 472 -5.77 17.73 -3.84
CA LYS A 472 -6.39 18.88 -4.49
C LYS A 472 -7.77 18.54 -5.03
N GLY A 473 -8.74 19.38 -4.73
CA GLY A 473 -10.12 19.22 -5.20
C GLY A 473 -10.87 18.05 -4.57
N ASN A 474 -10.43 17.60 -3.39
CA ASN A 474 -11.17 16.65 -2.56
C ASN A 474 -12.07 17.36 -1.52
N ASP A 475 -11.93 18.69 -1.38
CA ASP A 475 -12.75 19.55 -0.53
C ASP A 475 -13.70 20.38 -1.38
N ASP A 476 -14.96 20.52 -0.95
CA ASP A 476 -15.98 21.35 -1.63
C ASP A 476 -15.68 22.88 -1.60
N ARG A 477 -14.63 23.31 -0.89
CA ARG A 477 -14.25 24.72 -0.74
C ARG A 477 -13.47 25.29 -1.93
N ASP A 478 -12.81 24.45 -2.73
CA ASP A 478 -11.99 24.94 -3.86
C ASP A 478 -12.79 25.61 -4.98
N ASP A 479 -14.11 25.37 -5.08
CA ASP A 479 -14.97 25.96 -6.10
C ASP A 479 -15.52 27.36 -5.73
N HIS A 480 -15.55 27.71 -4.44
CA HIS A 480 -16.04 29.02 -4.01
C HIS A 480 -14.94 30.11 -4.03
N ASP A 481 -13.69 29.76 -3.76
CA ASP A 481 -12.58 30.74 -3.74
C ASP A 481 -12.11 31.13 -5.14
N ARG A 482 -12.30 30.29 -6.16
CA ARG A 482 -11.96 30.67 -7.55
C ARG A 482 -12.85 31.75 -8.15
N ARG A 483 -14.09 31.91 -7.65
CA ARG A 483 -14.99 32.96 -8.10
C ARG A 483 -14.77 34.30 -7.42
N SER A 484 -14.02 34.35 -6.31
CA SER A 484 -13.75 35.58 -5.55
C SER A 484 -12.37 36.18 -5.82
N GLN A 485 -11.48 35.50 -6.57
CA GLN A 485 -10.10 35.98 -6.85
C GLN A 485 -9.87 36.55 -8.24
N GLU A 486 -10.89 36.65 -9.11
CA GLU A 486 -10.76 37.39 -10.39
C GLU A 486 -10.78 38.92 -10.25
N GLY A 487 -10.63 39.43 -9.07
CA GLY A 487 -10.61 40.88 -8.85
C GLY A 487 -9.89 41.32 -7.61
N LYS A 488 -8.55 41.26 -7.58
CA LYS A 488 -7.69 42.24 -6.88
C LYS A 488 -6.21 41.88 -7.07
N ASP A 489 -5.52 42.82 -7.73
CA ASP A 489 -4.07 42.87 -7.92
C ASP A 489 -3.27 43.02 -6.62
N ASP A 490 -2.11 42.42 -6.63
CA ASP A 490 -0.83 42.76 -5.99
C ASP A 490 -0.80 43.44 -4.62
N ARG A 491 -0.21 42.76 -3.65
CA ARG A 491 0.89 43.29 -2.81
C ARG A 491 1.52 42.19 -1.94
N ASP A 492 2.86 42.19 -1.98
CA ASP A 492 3.81 41.45 -1.16
C ASP A 492 3.42 41.36 0.31
N ASP A 493 3.64 40.18 0.91
CA ASP A 493 4.25 40.14 2.25
C ASP A 493 4.94 38.83 2.60
N HIS A 494 6.07 39.00 3.27
CA HIS A 494 7.03 38.03 3.74
C HIS A 494 6.58 37.28 5.01
N ASP A 495 7.07 36.04 5.15
CA ASP A 495 7.39 35.31 6.39
C ASP A 495 6.35 35.31 7.53
N ARG A 496 5.71 34.15 7.75
CA ARG A 496 5.39 33.70 9.11
C ARG A 496 5.52 32.18 9.27
N HIS A 497 6.39 31.84 10.22
CA HIS A 497 6.60 30.52 10.79
C HIS A 497 5.32 29.91 11.37
N GLY A 498 5.32 28.57 11.36
CA GLY A 498 4.24 27.68 11.75
C GLY A 498 3.57 27.99 13.08
N HIS A 499 2.28 27.83 13.02
CA HIS A 499 1.42 27.51 14.15
C HIS A 499 0.39 26.49 13.67
N ASP A 500 0.12 25.51 14.56
CA ASP A 500 -0.91 24.51 14.41
C ASP A 500 -2.23 25.17 14.00
N GLU A 501 -2.59 25.02 12.72
CA GLU A 501 -3.90 25.49 12.26
C GLU A 501 -4.97 24.54 12.77
N ASP A 502 -5.81 25.06 13.63
CA ASP A 502 -7.04 24.46 14.12
C ASP A 502 -7.87 23.90 12.96
N ASP A 503 -8.01 22.56 12.95
CA ASP A 503 -8.93 21.83 12.07
C ASP A 503 -10.38 22.18 12.44
N ARG A 504 -10.90 23.26 11.88
CA ARG A 504 -12.32 23.60 12.00
C ARG A 504 -13.11 22.90 10.91
N ASP A 505 -13.99 22.02 11.37
CA ASP A 505 -15.22 21.53 10.76
C ASP A 505 -15.18 21.19 9.26
N PHE A 506 -14.79 19.95 8.96
CA PHE A 506 -14.97 19.34 7.65
C PHE A 506 -16.35 18.68 7.56
N GLY A 507 -17.38 19.48 7.43
CA GLY A 507 -18.71 19.01 7.06
C GLY A 507 -18.73 18.66 5.56
N SER A 508 -18.53 17.39 5.20
CA SER A 508 -18.59 16.96 3.80
C SER A 508 -20.00 16.50 3.42
N ARG A 509 -20.60 17.12 2.46
CA ARG A 509 -21.68 16.52 1.66
C ARG A 509 -21.39 16.80 0.19
N GLY A 510 -21.00 15.75 -0.55
CA GLY A 510 -21.00 15.69 -2.01
C GLY A 510 -19.77 16.32 -2.68
N GLY A 511 -19.09 15.61 -3.55
CA GLY A 511 -18.02 16.12 -4.41
C GLY A 511 -16.66 15.45 -4.21
N THR A 512 -16.42 14.74 -3.12
CA THR A 512 -15.14 14.03 -2.89
C THR A 512 -14.98 12.84 -3.83
N PHE A 513 -13.77 12.66 -4.37
CA PHE A 513 -13.42 11.49 -5.18
C PHE A 513 -12.57 10.46 -4.43
N ALA A 514 -12.13 10.79 -3.21
CA ALA A 514 -11.33 9.93 -2.34
C ALA A 514 -11.90 9.89 -0.91
N ARG A 515 -11.84 8.72 -0.27
CA ARG A 515 -12.15 8.51 1.15
C ARG A 515 -11.07 7.69 1.82
N LEU A 516 -10.72 8.08 3.06
CA LEU A 516 -9.74 7.39 3.89
C LEU A 516 -10.43 6.82 5.13
N PHE A 517 -10.20 5.55 5.42
CA PHE A 517 -10.67 4.84 6.61
C PHE A 517 -9.47 4.40 7.45
N LEU A 518 -9.40 4.87 8.68
CA LEU A 518 -8.38 4.43 9.63
C LEU A 518 -8.92 3.28 10.47
N VAL A 519 -8.11 2.24 10.64
CA VAL A 519 -8.49 1.04 11.40
C VAL A 519 -7.72 1.00 12.71
N PRO A 520 -8.38 1.29 13.86
CA PRO A 520 -7.72 1.30 15.17
C PRO A 520 -7.08 -0.06 15.48
N SER A 521 -5.89 -0.02 16.07
CA SER A 521 -5.09 -1.17 16.50
C SER A 521 -4.72 -2.18 15.42
N MET A 522 -5.11 -1.97 14.16
CA MET A 522 -4.72 -2.84 13.06
C MET A 522 -3.24 -2.61 12.70
N ASN A 523 -2.50 -3.70 12.59
CA ASN A 523 -1.13 -3.72 12.10
C ASN A 523 -1.05 -3.60 10.57
N HIS A 524 0.09 -3.99 9.99
CA HIS A 524 0.31 -3.88 8.55
C HIS A 524 -0.64 -4.77 7.75
N CYS A 525 -1.56 -4.17 7.01
CA CYS A 525 -2.62 -4.81 6.20
C CYS A 525 -3.68 -5.58 6.98
N SER A 526 -3.37 -6.18 8.12
CA SER A 526 -4.27 -6.96 8.98
C SER A 526 -3.60 -7.29 10.31
N GLY A 527 -4.32 -7.98 11.21
CA GLY A 527 -3.78 -8.36 12.53
C GLY A 527 -3.83 -7.23 13.54
N GLY A 528 -3.16 -7.44 14.67
CA GLY A 528 -3.30 -6.60 15.85
C GLY A 528 -4.64 -6.84 16.58
N PRO A 529 -4.83 -6.26 17.78
CA PRO A 529 -6.11 -6.33 18.52
C PRO A 529 -7.15 -5.41 17.86
N ALA A 530 -7.63 -5.81 16.66
CA ALA A 530 -8.42 -4.96 15.77
C ALA A 530 -9.64 -5.67 15.18
N THR A 531 -10.60 -4.88 14.69
CA THR A 531 -11.63 -5.35 13.77
C THR A 531 -11.06 -5.30 12.34
N ASP A 532 -10.31 -6.33 11.96
CA ASP A 532 -9.46 -6.35 10.77
C ASP A 532 -10.09 -7.07 9.56
N GLN A 533 -11.41 -7.31 9.57
CA GLN A 533 -12.15 -7.90 8.47
C GLN A 533 -13.28 -6.98 8.00
N PHE A 534 -13.21 -6.54 6.75
CA PHE A 534 -14.14 -5.58 6.16
C PHE A 534 -14.18 -5.68 4.63
N ASP A 535 -15.28 -5.24 3.99
CA ASP A 535 -15.45 -5.23 2.53
C ASP A 535 -15.28 -3.82 1.94
N MET A 536 -14.03 -3.42 1.71
CA MET A 536 -13.73 -2.17 1.00
C MET A 536 -13.90 -2.30 -0.51
N LEU A 537 -13.78 -3.51 -1.10
CA LEU A 537 -13.98 -3.68 -2.53
C LEU A 537 -15.45 -3.48 -2.90
N GLY A 538 -16.38 -4.10 -2.18
CA GLY A 538 -17.80 -3.89 -2.40
C GLY A 538 -18.22 -2.44 -2.18
N ALA A 539 -17.67 -1.77 -1.17
CA ALA A 539 -17.91 -0.35 -0.93
C ALA A 539 -17.41 0.52 -2.09
N LEU A 540 -16.19 0.24 -2.64
CA LEU A 540 -15.66 0.95 -3.80
C LEU A 540 -16.50 0.71 -5.05
N VAL A 541 -16.95 -0.52 -5.30
CA VAL A 541 -17.78 -0.87 -6.46
C VAL A 541 -19.09 -0.10 -6.43
N ARG A 542 -19.81 -0.08 -5.30
CA ARG A 542 -21.04 0.73 -5.15
C ARG A 542 -20.78 2.21 -5.38
N TRP A 543 -19.68 2.74 -4.84
CA TRP A 543 -19.35 4.14 -5.05
C TRP A 543 -19.08 4.49 -6.52
N VAL A 544 -18.34 3.63 -7.24
CA VAL A 544 -18.04 3.82 -8.67
C VAL A 544 -19.28 3.67 -9.54
N GLU A 545 -20.14 2.69 -9.25
CA GLU A 545 -21.21 2.27 -10.18
C GLU A 545 -22.58 2.87 -9.83
N GLU A 546 -22.83 3.12 -8.54
CA GLU A 546 -24.11 3.64 -8.04
C GLU A 546 -23.99 5.07 -7.52
N GLY A 547 -22.74 5.60 -7.37
CA GLY A 547 -22.51 6.91 -6.79
C GLY A 547 -22.63 6.93 -5.27
N ASP A 548 -22.83 5.78 -4.63
CA ASP A 548 -23.04 5.63 -3.19
C ASP A 548 -21.71 5.68 -2.43
N ALA A 549 -21.31 6.89 -2.05
CA ALA A 549 -20.07 7.11 -1.31
C ALA A 549 -20.17 6.52 0.10
N PRO A 550 -19.26 5.61 0.54
CA PRO A 550 -19.40 4.93 1.81
C PRO A 550 -19.27 5.89 2.99
N GLU A 551 -20.36 6.15 3.71
CA GLU A 551 -20.37 6.96 4.94
C GLU A 551 -19.84 6.17 6.14
N GLN A 552 -19.83 4.86 6.06
CA GLN A 552 -19.17 3.93 6.98
C GLN A 552 -18.97 2.58 6.32
N VAL A 553 -18.00 1.80 6.81
CA VAL A 553 -17.82 0.39 6.47
C VAL A 553 -17.80 -0.42 7.76
N THR A 554 -18.68 -1.42 7.88
CA THR A 554 -18.67 -2.29 9.06
C THR A 554 -17.47 -3.23 9.00
N ALA A 555 -16.66 -3.19 10.06
CA ALA A 555 -15.53 -4.10 10.28
C ALA A 555 -15.87 -5.10 11.39
N THR A 556 -15.36 -6.32 11.27
CA THR A 556 -15.53 -7.40 12.24
C THR A 556 -14.19 -7.92 12.73
N VAL A 557 -14.14 -8.49 13.93
CA VAL A 557 -12.96 -9.25 14.37
C VAL A 557 -12.91 -10.60 13.65
N ARG A 558 -11.70 -11.16 13.52
CA ARG A 558 -11.50 -12.56 13.11
C ARG A 558 -11.30 -13.43 14.35
N GLY A 559 -12.37 -13.53 15.16
CA GLY A 559 -12.41 -14.34 16.38
C GLY A 559 -12.42 -15.85 16.12
N PRO A 560 -12.52 -16.66 17.20
CA PRO A 560 -12.62 -18.13 17.09
C PRO A 560 -13.75 -18.55 16.14
N GLY A 561 -13.45 -19.48 15.23
CA GLY A 561 -14.42 -19.97 14.23
C GLY A 561 -14.58 -19.10 12.99
N ASN A 562 -13.85 -17.98 12.86
CA ASN A 562 -13.90 -17.15 11.65
C ASN A 562 -13.40 -17.92 10.43
N VAL A 563 -14.23 -18.00 9.39
CA VAL A 563 -13.91 -18.74 8.16
C VAL A 563 -12.79 -18.10 7.34
N GLY A 564 -12.53 -16.82 7.56
CA GLY A 564 -11.40 -16.08 6.96
C GLY A 564 -10.06 -16.30 7.68
N GLY A 565 -10.04 -17.19 8.67
CA GLY A 565 -8.89 -17.42 9.54
C GLY A 565 -8.96 -16.60 10.83
N VAL A 566 -8.49 -17.18 11.91
CA VAL A 566 -8.50 -16.56 13.24
C VAL A 566 -7.35 -15.56 13.34
N ASN A 567 -7.63 -14.38 13.87
CA ASN A 567 -6.62 -13.44 14.34
C ASN A 567 -6.33 -13.75 15.83
N ALA A 568 -5.17 -14.33 16.12
CA ALA A 568 -4.78 -14.76 17.46
C ALA A 568 -4.54 -13.58 18.44
N GLU A 569 -4.54 -12.35 17.95
CA GLU A 569 -4.30 -11.13 18.74
C GLU A 569 -5.59 -10.46 19.21
N VAL A 570 -6.74 -10.98 18.80
CA VAL A 570 -8.06 -10.54 19.33
C VAL A 570 -8.09 -10.80 20.84
N PRO A 571 -8.33 -9.77 21.68
CA PRO A 571 -8.40 -9.95 23.13
C PRO A 571 -9.47 -10.96 23.54
N ALA A 572 -9.15 -11.83 24.49
CA ALA A 572 -10.05 -12.90 24.95
C ALA A 572 -11.37 -12.38 25.55
N GLY A 573 -11.40 -11.12 26.01
CA GLY A 573 -12.60 -10.47 26.54
C GLY A 573 -13.54 -9.90 25.47
N TRP A 574 -13.14 -9.92 24.19
CA TRP A 574 -13.99 -9.44 23.10
C TRP A 574 -14.95 -10.52 22.62
N SER A 575 -16.14 -10.13 22.16
CA SER A 575 -17.02 -11.04 21.45
C SER A 575 -16.36 -11.55 20.17
N ALA A 576 -16.53 -12.84 19.87
CA ALA A 576 -15.98 -13.46 18.67
C ALA A 576 -16.54 -12.85 17.36
N ASP A 577 -17.65 -12.14 17.46
CA ASP A 577 -18.34 -11.47 16.36
C ASP A 577 -18.46 -9.94 16.60
N ARG A 578 -17.53 -9.38 17.39
CA ARG A 578 -17.45 -7.92 17.61
C ARG A 578 -17.38 -7.17 16.30
N THR A 579 -18.14 -6.08 16.22
CA THR A 579 -18.18 -5.20 15.06
C THR A 579 -17.90 -3.75 15.43
N ARG A 580 -17.29 -2.98 14.51
CA ARG A 580 -17.10 -1.52 14.61
C ARG A 580 -17.39 -0.86 13.28
N PRO A 581 -17.95 0.36 13.27
CA PRO A 581 -17.96 1.15 12.05
C PRO A 581 -16.57 1.72 11.82
N LEU A 582 -16.01 1.53 10.62
CA LEU A 582 -14.91 2.33 10.13
C LEU A 582 -15.49 3.59 9.53
N CYS A 583 -15.07 4.74 10.03
CA CYS A 583 -15.58 6.05 9.63
C CYS A 583 -14.64 6.71 8.62
N PRO A 584 -15.17 7.45 7.62
CA PRO A 584 -14.33 8.23 6.72
C PRO A 584 -13.63 9.36 7.48
N TYR A 585 -12.29 9.42 7.36
CA TYR A 585 -11.49 10.48 7.97
C TYR A 585 -11.98 11.87 7.53
N PRO A 586 -12.11 12.87 8.43
CA PRO A 586 -11.60 12.90 9.80
C PRO A 586 -12.57 12.36 10.88
N SER A 587 -13.74 11.87 10.52
CA SER A 587 -14.71 11.32 11.47
C SER A 587 -14.15 10.10 12.21
N ILE A 588 -14.60 9.91 13.45
CA ILE A 588 -14.30 8.78 14.31
C ILE A 588 -15.57 8.04 14.70
N ALA A 589 -15.44 6.78 15.14
CA ALA A 589 -16.57 6.03 15.72
C ALA A 589 -16.77 6.47 17.18
N GLU A 590 -17.77 7.30 17.43
CA GLU A 590 -18.12 7.78 18.76
C GLU A 590 -19.22 6.91 19.37
N TYR A 591 -19.03 6.42 20.61
CA TYR A 591 -20.02 5.60 21.32
C TYR A 591 -21.26 6.41 21.72
N ARG A 592 -22.45 5.83 21.47
CA ARG A 592 -23.74 6.48 21.76
C ARG A 592 -24.61 5.69 22.75
N GLY A 593 -24.09 4.60 23.29
CA GLY A 593 -24.80 3.72 24.20
C GLY A 593 -25.29 2.44 23.53
N GLY A 594 -25.60 1.45 24.33
CA GLY A 594 -26.04 0.12 23.89
C GLY A 594 -24.96 -0.95 24.05
N ASP A 595 -25.02 -2.00 23.24
CA ASP A 595 -24.06 -3.10 23.29
C ASP A 595 -22.71 -2.66 22.69
N VAL A 596 -21.69 -2.57 23.53
CA VAL A 596 -20.34 -2.16 23.16
C VAL A 596 -19.70 -3.09 22.10
N GLU A 597 -20.18 -4.32 21.95
CA GLU A 597 -19.68 -5.26 20.95
C GLU A 597 -20.25 -5.03 19.54
N ARG A 598 -21.18 -4.08 19.37
CA ARG A 598 -21.91 -3.88 18.12
C ARG A 598 -21.66 -2.51 17.49
N ALA A 599 -21.39 -2.50 16.19
CA ALA A 599 -21.19 -1.27 15.40
C ALA A 599 -22.38 -0.29 15.51
N ALA A 600 -23.62 -0.81 15.69
CA ALA A 600 -24.83 -0.01 15.84
C ALA A 600 -24.84 0.88 17.09
N SER A 601 -23.98 0.62 18.08
CA SER A 601 -23.81 1.44 19.28
C SER A 601 -22.91 2.66 19.09
N PHE A 602 -22.39 2.85 17.88
CA PHE A 602 -21.46 3.91 17.51
C PHE A 602 -22.00 4.74 16.33
N VAL A 603 -21.55 5.96 16.22
CA VAL A 603 -21.87 6.85 15.11
C VAL A 603 -20.59 7.53 14.61
N CYS A 604 -20.47 7.70 13.29
CA CYS A 604 -19.36 8.45 12.69
C CYS A 604 -19.54 9.96 12.87
N ARG A 605 -18.62 10.60 13.60
CA ARG A 605 -18.59 12.06 13.85
C ARG A 605 -17.19 12.63 13.83
#